data_50145a910b928406fb0bdb1db92f8c56
#
_entry.id   50145a910b928406fb0bdb1db92f8c56
#
_cell.length_a   1.000
_cell.length_b   1.000
_cell.length_c   1.000
_cell.angle_alpha   90.00
_cell.angle_beta   90.00
_cell.angle_gamma   90.00
#
_symmetry.space_group_name_H-M   'P 1'
#
loop_
_entity.id
_entity.type
_entity.pdbx_description
1 polymer ?
#
loop_
_entity_poly.entity_id
_entity_poly.type
_entity_poly.pdbx_seq_one_letter_code
_entity_poly.pdbx_strand_id
1 'polypeptide(L)'
;MKAVELKRLLDSMARLTMGQKADVLEALQAGGDDEEVRSIAESRLIQTPACPHCKGGWIVRNGSASGLQRYKCRVCQRTFNTLTATPLARLRMKAKWLQQQDVLSQGLSVNKAAAALDVAPTTSFRWRHRFLQLAQAVKANDLNGVVEADETFFLRSSKGQRPGRKPRKRGGRASREERGMDLMPILVVRDRSGATADFLLEAVSKACLSQALKARIHSDAILCTDGSAAMAAAAHELHLHHEPLNLSAGERVRGPWHIQNVNAYHSRLKSWIARFHGVATSYLENYLGWFRALDRAAKNQQKSAPMLALALGLAGHH
;
A
#
# COMPACT_ATOMS: atom_id res chain seq x y z
N MET A 1 -33.19 -19.46 -10.76
CA MET A 1 -33.33 -20.21 -12.05
C MET A 1 -33.76 -21.62 -11.73
N LYS A 2 -34.82 -22.13 -12.40
CA LYS A 2 -35.30 -23.50 -12.21
C LYS A 2 -34.38 -24.51 -12.91
N ALA A 3 -34.28 -25.75 -12.42
CA ALA A 3 -33.39 -26.78 -13.00
C ALA A 3 -33.60 -27.00 -14.52
N VAL A 4 -34.87 -26.92 -14.99
CA VAL A 4 -35.21 -27.04 -16.43
C VAL A 4 -34.65 -25.88 -17.24
N GLU A 5 -34.66 -24.66 -16.71
CA GLU A 5 -34.09 -23.46 -17.35
C GLU A 5 -32.57 -23.55 -17.43
N LEU A 6 -31.92 -24.04 -16.34
CA LEU A 6 -30.49 -24.29 -16.35
C LEU A 6 -30.07 -25.30 -17.40
N LYS A 7 -30.83 -26.41 -17.52
CA LYS A 7 -30.54 -27.43 -18.52
C LYS A 7 -30.65 -26.88 -19.94
N ARG A 8 -31.70 -26.11 -20.24
CA ARG A 8 -31.86 -25.46 -21.57
C ARG A 8 -30.69 -24.49 -21.87
N LEU A 9 -30.26 -23.74 -20.87
CA LEU A 9 -29.07 -22.83 -21.00
C LEU A 9 -27.80 -23.63 -21.32
N LEU A 10 -27.53 -24.71 -20.60
CA LEU A 10 -26.38 -25.57 -20.84
C LEU A 10 -26.44 -26.22 -22.24
N ASP A 11 -27.59 -26.67 -22.69
CA ASP A 11 -27.81 -27.24 -24.04
C ASP A 11 -27.55 -26.15 -25.13
N SER A 12 -27.94 -24.89 -24.89
CA SER A 12 -27.65 -23.80 -25.80
C SER A 12 -26.16 -23.44 -25.83
N MET A 13 -25.47 -23.49 -24.68
CA MET A 13 -24.01 -23.23 -24.61
C MET A 13 -23.20 -24.28 -25.38
N ALA A 14 -23.67 -25.51 -25.48
CA ALA A 14 -23.02 -26.56 -26.27
C ALA A 14 -22.95 -26.20 -27.76
N ARG A 15 -23.88 -25.40 -28.28
CA ARG A 15 -23.98 -24.98 -29.69
C ARG A 15 -23.18 -23.72 -30.03
N LEU A 16 -22.55 -23.07 -29.04
CA LEU A 16 -21.78 -21.85 -29.25
C LEU A 16 -20.48 -22.15 -29.97
N THR A 17 -20.04 -21.24 -30.84
CA THR A 17 -18.70 -21.22 -31.40
C THR A 17 -17.64 -21.02 -30.32
N MET A 18 -16.37 -21.29 -30.61
CA MET A 18 -15.28 -21.07 -29.66
C MET A 18 -15.18 -19.61 -29.22
N GLY A 19 -15.39 -18.64 -30.14
CA GLY A 19 -15.43 -17.21 -29.80
C GLY A 19 -16.58 -16.89 -28.83
N GLN A 20 -17.80 -17.32 -29.14
CA GLN A 20 -18.97 -17.13 -28.28
C GLN A 20 -18.82 -17.79 -26.90
N LYS A 21 -18.16 -18.96 -26.83
CA LYS A 21 -17.83 -19.61 -25.55
C LYS A 21 -16.85 -18.78 -24.72
N ALA A 22 -15.85 -18.15 -25.37
CA ALA A 22 -14.93 -17.25 -24.72
C ALA A 22 -15.64 -16.01 -24.17
N ASP A 23 -16.56 -15.41 -24.96
CA ASP A 23 -17.36 -14.25 -24.53
C ASP A 23 -18.26 -14.57 -23.31
N VAL A 24 -18.89 -15.75 -23.32
CA VAL A 24 -19.72 -16.22 -22.20
C VAL A 24 -18.86 -16.47 -20.96
N LEU A 25 -17.70 -17.08 -21.12
CA LEU A 25 -16.78 -17.33 -20.01
C LEU A 25 -16.29 -16.00 -19.40
N GLU A 26 -15.93 -15.04 -20.23
CA GLU A 26 -15.53 -13.71 -19.80
C GLU A 26 -16.66 -12.99 -19.04
N ALA A 27 -17.91 -13.06 -19.55
CA ALA A 27 -19.08 -12.48 -18.92
C ALA A 27 -19.37 -13.13 -17.54
N LEU A 28 -19.23 -14.45 -17.44
CA LEU A 28 -19.41 -15.18 -16.18
C LEU A 28 -18.32 -14.83 -15.16
N GLN A 29 -17.06 -14.76 -15.59
CA GLN A 29 -15.94 -14.33 -14.75
C GLN A 29 -16.14 -12.90 -14.25
N ALA A 30 -16.47 -11.96 -15.16
CA ALA A 30 -16.73 -10.58 -14.79
C ALA A 30 -17.91 -10.44 -13.79
N GLY A 31 -18.96 -11.28 -13.94
CA GLY A 31 -20.06 -11.34 -12.99
C GLY A 31 -19.64 -11.85 -11.61
N GLY A 32 -18.81 -12.87 -11.56
CA GLY A 32 -18.23 -13.43 -10.34
C GLY A 32 -17.30 -12.42 -9.64
N ASP A 33 -16.45 -11.76 -10.40
CA ASP A 33 -15.54 -10.73 -9.88
C ASP A 33 -16.29 -9.55 -9.25
N ASP A 34 -17.39 -9.09 -9.85
CA ASP A 34 -18.19 -7.99 -9.29
C ASP A 34 -18.90 -8.42 -7.98
N GLU A 35 -19.33 -9.68 -7.88
CA GLU A 35 -19.94 -10.24 -6.66
C GLU A 35 -18.90 -10.40 -5.54
N GLU A 36 -17.70 -10.88 -5.85
CA GLU A 36 -16.60 -10.99 -4.91
C GLU A 36 -16.17 -9.62 -4.39
N VAL A 37 -16.02 -8.62 -5.26
CA VAL A 37 -15.73 -7.24 -4.87
C VAL A 37 -16.81 -6.68 -3.94
N ARG A 38 -18.10 -6.96 -4.21
CA ARG A 38 -19.20 -6.55 -3.33
C ARG A 38 -19.09 -7.22 -1.97
N SER A 39 -18.87 -8.52 -1.93
CA SER A 39 -18.69 -9.27 -0.69
C SER A 39 -17.55 -8.72 0.16
N ILE A 40 -16.39 -8.46 -0.44
CA ILE A 40 -15.25 -7.83 0.23
C ILE A 40 -15.63 -6.43 0.73
N ALA A 41 -16.32 -5.63 -0.07
CA ALA A 41 -16.74 -4.30 0.34
C ALA A 41 -17.74 -4.32 1.50
N GLU A 42 -18.66 -5.28 1.52
CA GLU A 42 -19.67 -5.42 2.57
C GLU A 42 -19.09 -5.91 3.89
N SER A 43 -18.02 -6.72 3.86
CA SER A 43 -17.31 -7.17 5.07
C SER A 43 -16.81 -5.99 5.93
N ARG A 44 -16.55 -4.83 5.31
CA ARG A 44 -16.17 -3.61 6.02
C ARG A 44 -17.23 -3.14 7.02
N LEU A 45 -18.51 -3.23 6.66
CA LEU A 45 -19.59 -2.82 7.56
C LEU A 45 -19.87 -3.89 8.63
N ILE A 46 -19.57 -5.15 8.34
CA ILE A 46 -19.62 -6.23 9.32
C ILE A 46 -18.56 -6.03 10.40
N GLN A 47 -17.31 -5.70 9.99
CA GLN A 47 -16.20 -5.45 10.92
C GLN A 47 -16.37 -4.15 11.72
N THR A 48 -16.92 -3.11 11.07
CA THR A 48 -17.10 -1.80 11.70
C THR A 48 -18.50 -1.28 11.41
N PRO A 49 -19.53 -1.71 12.17
CA PRO A 49 -20.94 -1.36 11.94
C PRO A 49 -21.22 0.08 12.40
N ALA A 50 -20.60 1.07 11.77
CA ALA A 50 -20.72 2.47 12.10
C ALA A 50 -20.98 3.34 10.88
N CYS A 51 -21.78 4.39 11.06
CA CYS A 51 -22.03 5.39 10.03
C CYS A 51 -20.72 6.14 9.67
N PRO A 52 -20.31 6.20 8.40
CA PRO A 52 -19.08 6.90 8.02
C PRO A 52 -19.16 8.42 8.22
N HIS A 53 -20.36 9.00 8.42
CA HIS A 53 -20.55 10.44 8.60
C HIS A 53 -20.50 10.88 10.06
N CYS A 54 -21.15 10.14 10.97
CA CYS A 54 -21.27 10.55 12.39
C CYS A 54 -20.79 9.49 13.38
N LYS A 55 -20.29 8.33 12.89
CA LYS A 55 -19.84 7.20 13.70
C LYS A 55 -20.93 6.51 14.53
N GLY A 56 -22.20 6.92 14.43
CA GLY A 56 -23.31 6.27 15.11
C GLY A 56 -23.57 4.85 14.60
N GLY A 57 -23.88 3.92 15.49
CA GLY A 57 -24.09 2.50 15.20
C GLY A 57 -25.54 2.15 14.75
N TRP A 58 -26.50 3.08 14.87
CA TRP A 58 -27.89 2.79 14.48
C TRP A 58 -28.09 2.99 12.97
N ILE A 59 -27.84 1.93 12.21
CA ILE A 59 -27.92 1.89 10.76
C ILE A 59 -28.93 0.85 10.30
N VAL A 60 -29.68 1.17 9.25
CA VAL A 60 -30.68 0.29 8.64
C VAL A 60 -30.43 0.18 7.14
N ARG A 61 -30.81 -0.95 6.54
CA ARG A 61 -30.79 -1.13 5.08
C ARG A 61 -31.77 -0.15 4.43
N ASN A 62 -31.38 0.41 3.28
CA ASN A 62 -32.16 1.42 2.55
C ASN A 62 -32.08 1.20 1.04
N GLY A 63 -32.51 0.02 0.58
CA GLY A 63 -32.46 -0.37 -0.82
C GLY A 63 -31.04 -0.56 -1.36
N SER A 64 -30.90 -0.58 -2.67
CA SER A 64 -29.62 -0.75 -3.36
C SER A 64 -29.39 0.33 -4.42
N ALA A 65 -28.15 0.61 -4.78
CA ALA A 65 -27.79 1.47 -5.89
C ALA A 65 -26.43 1.07 -6.48
N SER A 66 -26.35 1.02 -7.80
CA SER A 66 -25.13 0.64 -8.54
C SER A 66 -24.54 -0.70 -8.07
N GLY A 67 -25.41 -1.67 -7.78
CA GLY A 67 -25.05 -3.00 -7.33
C GLY A 67 -24.56 -3.10 -5.87
N LEU A 68 -24.62 -2.03 -5.07
CA LEU A 68 -24.23 -2.03 -3.66
C LEU A 68 -25.44 -1.82 -2.76
N GLN A 69 -25.46 -2.48 -1.62
CA GLN A 69 -26.44 -2.23 -0.56
C GLN A 69 -26.27 -0.79 -0.06
N ARG A 70 -27.37 -0.05 0.00
CA ARG A 70 -27.41 1.26 0.66
C ARG A 70 -27.90 1.10 2.10
N TYR A 71 -27.40 2.00 2.92
CA TYR A 71 -27.75 2.10 4.33
C TYR A 71 -28.20 3.52 4.67
N LYS A 72 -29.05 3.66 5.66
CA LYS A 72 -29.44 4.93 6.27
C LYS A 72 -29.06 4.94 7.75
N CYS A 73 -28.35 5.97 8.17
CA CYS A 73 -28.08 6.21 9.58
C CYS A 73 -29.30 6.85 10.24
N ARG A 74 -29.80 6.27 11.32
CA ARG A 74 -30.94 6.82 12.09
C ARG A 74 -30.52 7.98 12.99
N VAL A 75 -29.22 8.14 13.28
CA VAL A 75 -28.71 9.25 14.08
C VAL A 75 -28.60 10.53 13.24
N CYS A 76 -27.86 10.50 12.13
CA CYS A 76 -27.64 11.70 11.30
C CYS A 76 -28.49 11.77 10.04
N GLN A 77 -29.40 10.82 9.83
CA GLN A 77 -30.34 10.69 8.72
C GLN A 77 -29.71 10.58 7.31
N ARG A 78 -28.37 10.55 7.21
CA ARG A 78 -27.65 10.43 5.93
C ARG A 78 -27.68 8.99 5.42
N THR A 79 -27.71 8.86 4.08
CA THR A 79 -27.56 7.58 3.41
C THR A 79 -26.10 7.38 2.96
N PHE A 80 -25.68 6.11 2.93
CA PHE A 80 -24.33 5.73 2.53
C PHE A 80 -24.31 4.30 2.00
N ASN A 81 -23.20 3.87 1.43
CA ASN A 81 -22.89 2.47 1.11
C ASN A 81 -21.51 2.11 1.66
N THR A 82 -21.10 0.87 1.50
CA THR A 82 -19.82 0.35 2.03
C THR A 82 -18.58 1.04 1.46
N LEU A 83 -18.66 1.66 0.28
CA LEU A 83 -17.57 2.44 -0.31
C LEU A 83 -17.53 3.89 0.18
N THR A 84 -18.55 4.37 0.87
CA THR A 84 -18.61 5.76 1.35
C THR A 84 -17.46 6.03 2.31
N ALA A 85 -16.78 7.16 2.14
CA ALA A 85 -15.56 7.56 2.86
C ALA A 85 -14.36 6.64 2.66
N THR A 86 -14.35 5.82 1.60
CA THR A 86 -13.16 5.08 1.16
C THR A 86 -12.51 5.75 -0.05
N PRO A 87 -11.23 5.51 -0.31
CA PRO A 87 -10.59 5.93 -1.55
C PRO A 87 -11.29 5.42 -2.81
N LEU A 88 -11.97 4.27 -2.76
CA LEU A 88 -12.66 3.67 -3.89
C LEU A 88 -14.08 4.21 -4.14
N ALA A 89 -14.55 5.14 -3.29
CA ALA A 89 -15.83 5.80 -3.49
C ALA A 89 -15.93 6.44 -4.89
N ARG A 90 -17.09 6.24 -5.57
CA ARG A 90 -17.39 6.76 -6.91
C ARG A 90 -16.50 6.23 -8.04
N LEU A 91 -15.62 5.25 -7.80
CA LEU A 91 -14.96 4.55 -8.89
C LEU A 91 -15.94 3.62 -9.60
N ARG A 92 -15.81 3.57 -10.92
CA ARG A 92 -16.62 2.70 -11.79
C ARG A 92 -15.88 1.39 -12.08
N MET A 93 -16.51 0.49 -12.83
CA MET A 93 -15.94 -0.77 -13.35
C MET A 93 -15.44 -1.68 -12.23
N LYS A 94 -16.28 -1.93 -11.22
CA LYS A 94 -15.94 -2.77 -10.06
C LYS A 94 -15.50 -4.18 -10.44
N ALA A 95 -16.08 -4.76 -11.49
CA ALA A 95 -15.68 -6.06 -12.03
C ALA A 95 -14.17 -6.17 -12.38
N LYS A 96 -13.49 -5.04 -12.67
CA LYS A 96 -12.03 -5.01 -12.94
C LYS A 96 -11.18 -4.79 -11.68
N TRP A 97 -11.76 -4.71 -10.49
CA TRP A 97 -10.98 -4.36 -9.27
C TRP A 97 -10.14 -5.52 -8.72
N LEU A 98 -10.57 -6.77 -8.92
CA LEU A 98 -9.74 -7.93 -8.59
C LEU A 98 -8.54 -8.00 -9.54
N GLN A 99 -8.73 -7.80 -10.84
CA GLN A 99 -7.65 -7.68 -11.81
C GLN A 99 -6.71 -6.50 -11.46
N GLN A 100 -7.25 -5.37 -10.98
CA GLN A 100 -6.42 -4.25 -10.48
C GLN A 100 -5.58 -4.66 -9.28
N GLN A 101 -6.09 -5.48 -8.35
CA GLN A 101 -5.30 -6.06 -7.25
C GLN A 101 -4.16 -6.92 -7.79
N ASP A 102 -4.41 -7.78 -8.77
CA ASP A 102 -3.39 -8.63 -9.37
C ASP A 102 -2.30 -7.82 -10.07
N VAL A 103 -2.70 -6.81 -10.83
CA VAL A 103 -1.79 -5.85 -11.47
C VAL A 103 -0.88 -5.15 -10.45
N LEU A 104 -1.44 -4.76 -9.30
CA LEU A 104 -0.67 -4.19 -8.19
C LEU A 104 0.24 -5.24 -7.55
N SER A 105 -0.23 -6.47 -7.34
CA SER A 105 0.58 -7.57 -6.79
C SER A 105 1.79 -7.90 -7.67
N GLN A 106 1.65 -7.81 -9.00
CA GLN A 106 2.73 -7.97 -9.96
C GLN A 106 3.67 -6.76 -10.05
N GLY A 107 3.29 -5.63 -9.47
CA GLY A 107 4.09 -4.39 -9.53
C GLY A 107 4.21 -3.81 -10.94
N LEU A 108 3.17 -3.91 -11.78
CA LEU A 108 3.22 -3.45 -13.17
C LEU A 108 3.33 -1.92 -13.25
N SER A 109 3.97 -1.41 -14.32
CA SER A 109 3.96 0.02 -14.64
C SER A 109 2.56 0.50 -15.03
N VAL A 110 2.32 1.82 -15.08
CA VAL A 110 1.00 2.37 -15.45
C VAL A 110 0.54 1.89 -16.83
N ASN A 111 1.43 1.91 -17.83
CA ASN A 111 1.07 1.52 -19.20
C ASN A 111 0.82 0.02 -19.32
N LYS A 112 1.66 -0.83 -18.67
CA LYS A 112 1.44 -2.28 -18.64
C LYS A 112 0.14 -2.63 -17.92
N ALA A 113 -0.14 -1.95 -16.81
CA ALA A 113 -1.39 -2.11 -16.06
C ALA A 113 -2.61 -1.67 -16.88
N ALA A 114 -2.52 -0.56 -17.61
CA ALA A 114 -3.58 -0.07 -18.48
C ALA A 114 -3.93 -1.08 -19.56
N ALA A 115 -2.91 -1.66 -20.22
CA ALA A 115 -3.10 -2.70 -21.23
C ALA A 115 -3.72 -3.98 -20.64
N ALA A 116 -3.21 -4.44 -19.48
CA ALA A 116 -3.73 -5.66 -18.83
C ALA A 116 -5.19 -5.52 -18.37
N LEU A 117 -5.60 -4.30 -17.99
CA LEU A 117 -6.96 -4.00 -17.54
C LEU A 117 -7.90 -3.54 -18.65
N ASP A 118 -7.38 -3.38 -19.86
CA ASP A 118 -8.10 -2.75 -20.96
C ASP A 118 -8.78 -1.44 -20.50
N VAL A 119 -7.97 -0.48 -20.05
CA VAL A 119 -8.38 0.88 -19.64
C VAL A 119 -7.37 1.92 -20.12
N ALA A 120 -7.79 3.17 -20.22
CA ALA A 120 -6.87 4.25 -20.54
C ALA A 120 -5.75 4.39 -19.47
N PRO A 121 -4.50 4.77 -19.83
CA PRO A 121 -3.40 4.97 -18.90
C PRO A 121 -3.72 5.96 -17.78
N THR A 122 -4.52 7.00 -18.05
CA THR A 122 -4.99 7.96 -17.04
C THR A 122 -5.92 7.32 -16.01
N THR A 123 -6.76 6.37 -16.42
CA THR A 123 -7.62 5.58 -15.53
C THR A 123 -6.77 4.66 -14.66
N SER A 124 -5.83 3.92 -15.26
CA SER A 124 -4.89 3.05 -14.54
C SER A 124 -4.08 3.84 -13.49
N PHE A 125 -3.55 5.02 -13.87
CA PHE A 125 -2.84 5.91 -12.95
C PHE A 125 -3.72 6.34 -11.77
N ARG A 126 -4.93 6.82 -12.04
CA ARG A 126 -5.88 7.26 -11.01
C ARG A 126 -6.29 6.10 -10.10
N TRP A 127 -6.58 4.92 -10.65
CA TRP A 127 -6.93 3.74 -9.86
C TRP A 127 -5.78 3.32 -8.95
N ARG A 128 -4.55 3.24 -9.47
CA ARG A 128 -3.36 2.94 -8.68
C ARG A 128 -3.31 3.78 -7.42
N HIS A 129 -3.37 5.10 -7.55
CA HIS A 129 -3.25 6.00 -6.39
C HIS A 129 -4.45 5.92 -5.46
N ARG A 130 -5.64 5.64 -5.96
CA ARG A 130 -6.83 5.40 -5.12
C ARG A 130 -6.71 4.09 -4.33
N PHE A 131 -6.21 3.02 -4.93
CA PHE A 131 -5.98 1.75 -4.25
C PHE A 131 -4.87 1.84 -3.20
N LEU A 132 -3.83 2.63 -3.45
CA LEU A 132 -2.67 2.75 -2.57
C LEU A 132 -2.84 3.79 -1.44
N GLN A 133 -3.89 4.60 -1.50
CA GLN A 133 -4.05 5.74 -0.59
C GLN A 133 -4.08 5.35 0.90
N LEU A 134 -4.68 4.22 1.26
CA LEU A 134 -4.70 3.74 2.64
C LEU A 134 -3.48 2.87 2.97
N ALA A 135 -2.84 2.26 1.98
CA ALA A 135 -1.66 1.43 2.20
C ALA A 135 -0.49 2.19 2.84
N GLN A 136 -0.35 3.50 2.55
CA GLN A 136 0.65 4.35 3.18
C GLN A 136 0.52 4.42 4.72
N ALA A 137 -0.69 4.38 5.24
CA ALA A 137 -0.97 4.48 6.68
C ALA A 137 -0.81 3.13 7.41
N VAL A 138 -0.88 2.00 6.69
CA VAL A 138 -0.76 0.66 7.28
C VAL A 138 0.71 0.34 7.54
N LYS A 139 1.25 0.87 8.63
CA LYS A 139 2.62 0.65 9.11
C LYS A 139 2.57 -0.26 10.33
N ALA A 140 3.65 -1.00 10.56
CA ALA A 140 3.77 -1.78 11.79
C ALA A 140 3.76 -0.85 13.01
N ASN A 141 3.09 -1.29 14.04
CA ASN A 141 3.11 -0.71 15.37
C ASN A 141 3.67 -1.76 16.33
N ASP A 142 4.18 -1.33 17.46
CA ASP A 142 4.63 -2.22 18.52
C ASP A 142 5.70 -3.21 18.04
N LEU A 143 6.68 -2.71 17.27
CA LEU A 143 7.84 -3.48 16.81
C LEU A 143 8.61 -4.01 18.01
N ASN A 144 8.90 -5.32 18.02
CA ASN A 144 9.34 -6.02 19.22
C ASN A 144 10.64 -6.80 19.00
N GLY A 145 11.27 -7.22 20.12
CA GLY A 145 12.53 -7.95 20.10
C GLY A 145 13.67 -7.10 19.58
N VAL A 146 14.42 -7.59 18.58
CA VAL A 146 15.47 -6.82 17.93
C VAL A 146 14.89 -6.06 16.75
N VAL A 147 14.93 -4.74 16.83
CA VAL A 147 14.42 -3.79 15.83
C VAL A 147 15.60 -3.11 15.16
N GLU A 148 15.64 -3.15 13.84
CA GLU A 148 16.68 -2.50 13.02
C GLU A 148 16.11 -1.20 12.45
N ALA A 149 16.86 -0.10 12.54
CA ALA A 149 16.48 1.16 11.91
C ALA A 149 17.67 1.76 11.16
N ASP A 150 17.40 2.24 9.93
CA ASP A 150 18.38 2.90 9.09
C ASP A 150 17.69 3.83 8.08
N GLU A 151 18.40 4.85 7.61
CA GLU A 151 17.90 5.78 6.61
C GLU A 151 18.35 5.40 5.21
N THR A 152 17.43 5.55 4.27
CA THR A 152 17.75 5.47 2.85
C THR A 152 17.28 6.72 2.12
N PHE A 153 17.89 7.03 0.97
CA PHE A 153 17.67 8.29 0.29
C PHE A 153 17.16 8.07 -1.12
N PHE A 154 16.15 8.87 -1.49
CA PHE A 154 15.61 8.94 -2.85
C PHE A 154 15.76 10.36 -3.40
N LEU A 155 15.99 10.46 -4.70
CA LEU A 155 16.01 11.76 -5.36
C LEU A 155 14.60 12.39 -5.36
N ARG A 156 14.50 13.63 -4.93
CA ARG A 156 13.27 14.42 -5.02
C ARG A 156 12.85 14.56 -6.48
N SER A 157 11.58 14.36 -6.76
CA SER A 157 11.01 14.41 -8.10
C SER A 157 9.72 15.24 -8.13
N SER A 158 9.73 16.30 -8.91
CA SER A 158 8.56 17.15 -9.18
C SER A 158 7.78 16.69 -10.41
N LYS A 159 7.88 15.42 -10.80
CA LYS A 159 7.22 14.85 -11.98
C LYS A 159 5.70 15.10 -11.92
N GLY A 160 5.13 15.64 -13.00
CA GLY A 160 3.69 15.95 -13.08
C GLY A 160 3.27 17.26 -12.41
N GLN A 161 4.18 18.01 -11.79
CA GLN A 161 3.91 19.36 -11.30
C GLN A 161 4.32 20.41 -12.34
N ARG A 162 3.61 21.54 -12.39
CA ARG A 162 4.04 22.71 -13.19
C ARG A 162 5.35 23.24 -12.61
N PRO A 163 6.37 23.52 -13.44
CA PRO A 163 7.72 23.70 -12.95
C PRO A 163 7.94 25.07 -12.29
N GLY A 164 8.25 25.04 -10.98
CA GLY A 164 9.13 26.05 -10.38
C GLY A 164 10.62 25.66 -10.49
N ARG A 165 10.96 24.43 -10.87
CA ARG A 165 12.31 23.91 -11.09
C ARG A 165 12.50 23.42 -12.52
N LYS A 166 13.63 23.71 -13.12
CA LYS A 166 14.00 23.16 -14.44
C LYS A 166 14.02 21.63 -14.37
N PRO A 167 13.33 20.92 -15.30
CA PRO A 167 13.37 19.47 -15.32
C PRO A 167 14.78 19.00 -15.58
N ARG A 168 15.22 17.93 -14.88
CA ARG A 168 16.51 17.30 -15.15
C ARG A 168 16.56 16.74 -16.56
N LYS A 169 17.69 16.91 -17.24
CA LYS A 169 17.94 16.24 -18.53
C LYS A 169 17.86 14.73 -18.33
N ARG A 170 17.15 14.05 -19.23
CA ARG A 170 17.06 12.58 -19.26
C ARG A 170 18.47 11.99 -19.36
N GLY A 171 18.88 11.12 -18.43
CA GLY A 171 20.22 10.55 -18.37
C GLY A 171 21.30 11.47 -17.80
N GLY A 172 21.00 12.73 -17.47
CA GLY A 172 21.93 13.64 -16.82
C GLY A 172 22.20 13.23 -15.38
N ARG A 173 23.49 13.17 -15.00
CA ARG A 173 23.90 13.05 -13.58
C ARG A 173 23.77 14.42 -12.93
N ALA A 174 23.06 14.51 -11.80
CA ALA A 174 23.12 15.70 -10.96
C ALA A 174 24.57 15.91 -10.46
N SER A 175 25.00 17.15 -10.29
CA SER A 175 26.29 17.46 -9.64
C SER A 175 26.30 16.87 -8.22
N ARG A 176 27.51 16.76 -7.60
CA ARG A 176 27.62 16.24 -6.23
C ARG A 176 26.87 17.13 -5.22
N GLU A 177 26.84 18.43 -5.44
CA GLU A 177 26.13 19.43 -4.63
C GLU A 177 24.60 19.35 -4.84
N GLU A 178 24.14 19.29 -6.11
CA GLU A 178 22.71 19.11 -6.43
C GLU A 178 22.16 17.78 -5.88
N ARG A 179 22.99 16.73 -5.80
CA ARG A 179 22.60 15.43 -5.22
C ARG A 179 22.36 15.52 -3.72
N GLY A 180 23.16 16.27 -2.98
CA GLY A 180 23.01 16.46 -1.53
C GLY A 180 21.74 17.21 -1.16
N MET A 181 21.39 18.27 -1.89
CA MET A 181 20.20 19.11 -1.60
C MET A 181 18.88 18.51 -2.11
N ASP A 182 18.92 17.55 -3.01
CA ASP A 182 17.74 16.98 -3.67
C ASP A 182 17.38 15.59 -3.15
N LEU A 183 18.01 15.14 -2.07
CA LEU A 183 17.72 13.86 -1.46
C LEU A 183 16.56 13.96 -0.46
N MET A 184 15.68 12.99 -0.53
CA MET A 184 14.58 12.78 0.40
C MET A 184 14.94 11.60 1.30
N PRO A 185 15.17 11.81 2.60
CA PRO A 185 15.46 10.72 3.51
C PRO A 185 14.19 9.93 3.85
N ILE A 186 14.33 8.63 3.90
CA ILE A 186 13.30 7.69 4.34
C ILE A 186 13.88 6.86 5.46
N LEU A 187 13.32 6.98 6.65
CA LEU A 187 13.61 6.06 7.75
C LEU A 187 12.82 4.77 7.52
N VAL A 188 13.49 3.64 7.63
CA VAL A 188 12.87 2.32 7.70
C VAL A 188 13.18 1.70 9.05
N VAL A 189 12.14 1.20 9.71
CA VAL A 189 12.23 0.49 10.99
C VAL A 189 11.63 -0.89 10.81
N ARG A 190 12.39 -1.92 11.16
CA ARG A 190 12.00 -3.31 10.88
C ARG A 190 12.45 -4.24 12.01
N ASP A 191 11.55 -5.08 12.51
CA ASP A 191 11.91 -6.12 13.46
C ASP A 191 12.33 -7.43 12.76
N ARG A 192 12.78 -8.39 13.55
CA ARG A 192 13.20 -9.72 13.06
C ARG A 192 12.05 -10.56 12.51
N SER A 193 10.82 -10.27 12.91
CA SER A 193 9.62 -10.89 12.33
C SER A 193 9.37 -10.38 10.92
N GLY A 194 9.94 -9.23 10.54
CA GLY A 194 9.74 -8.53 9.26
C GLY A 194 8.58 -7.55 9.28
N ALA A 195 8.00 -7.26 10.45
CA ALA A 195 7.10 -6.15 10.61
C ALA A 195 7.87 -4.86 10.31
N THR A 196 7.29 -3.97 9.50
CA THR A 196 8.02 -2.83 8.93
C THR A 196 7.19 -1.57 9.02
N ALA A 197 7.83 -0.48 9.43
CA ALA A 197 7.32 0.88 9.30
C ALA A 197 8.34 1.73 8.52
N ASP A 198 7.86 2.60 7.64
CA ASP A 198 8.70 3.52 6.88
C ASP A 198 8.14 4.94 6.95
N PHE A 199 9.01 5.94 6.94
CA PHE A 199 8.66 7.34 7.15
C PHE A 199 9.45 8.21 6.19
N LEU A 200 8.73 9.06 5.45
CA LEU A 200 9.33 10.14 4.69
C LEU A 200 9.70 11.24 5.68
N LEU A 201 10.99 11.56 5.78
CA LEU A 201 11.48 12.58 6.69
C LEU A 201 11.73 13.89 5.95
N GLU A 202 11.56 15.02 6.64
CA GLU A 202 11.98 16.32 6.13
C GLU A 202 13.50 16.46 6.17
N ALA A 203 14.11 15.94 7.24
CA ALA A 203 15.56 15.91 7.46
C ALA A 203 15.93 14.75 8.40
N VAL A 204 17.19 14.29 8.33
CA VAL A 204 17.75 13.37 9.32
C VAL A 204 18.16 14.20 10.54
N SER A 205 17.22 14.39 11.45
CA SER A 205 17.40 15.12 12.70
C SER A 205 16.81 14.35 13.86
N LYS A 206 17.32 14.60 15.08
CA LYS A 206 16.78 14.02 16.32
C LYS A 206 15.25 14.16 16.38
N ALA A 207 14.72 15.35 16.14
CA ALA A 207 13.28 15.62 16.23
C ALA A 207 12.44 14.79 15.25
N CYS A 208 12.86 14.72 13.97
CA CYS A 208 12.17 13.92 12.95
C CYS A 208 12.24 12.43 13.26
N LEU A 209 13.41 11.94 13.72
CA LEU A 209 13.61 10.54 14.09
C LEU A 209 12.79 10.17 15.33
N SER A 210 12.83 10.97 16.40
CA SER A 210 12.03 10.75 17.60
C SER A 210 10.54 10.71 17.29
N GLN A 211 10.05 11.64 16.45
CA GLN A 211 8.64 11.65 16.04
C GLN A 211 8.25 10.38 15.24
N ALA A 212 9.12 9.91 14.38
CA ALA A 212 8.86 8.71 13.55
C ALA A 212 8.88 7.42 14.40
N LEU A 213 9.80 7.31 15.34
CA LEU A 213 9.99 6.14 16.20
C LEU A 213 8.96 6.08 17.34
N LYS A 214 8.47 7.24 17.80
CA LYS A 214 7.53 7.34 18.91
C LYS A 214 6.30 6.45 18.71
N ALA A 215 5.95 5.67 19.72
CA ALA A 215 4.82 4.72 19.71
C ALA A 215 4.87 3.67 18.57
N ARG A 216 6.06 3.38 18.03
CA ARG A 216 6.27 2.33 17.03
C ARG A 216 7.08 1.16 17.55
N ILE A 217 7.93 1.40 18.53
CA ILE A 217 8.85 0.42 19.10
C ILE A 217 8.37 0.11 20.52
N HIS A 218 8.27 -1.17 20.83
CA HIS A 218 7.94 -1.65 22.17
C HIS A 218 9.02 -1.20 23.17
N SER A 219 8.66 -0.91 24.42
CA SER A 219 9.58 -0.46 25.45
C SER A 219 10.76 -1.41 25.71
N ASP A 220 10.50 -2.71 25.60
CA ASP A 220 11.49 -3.77 25.86
C ASP A 220 12.27 -4.17 24.61
N ALA A 221 12.00 -3.53 23.46
CA ALA A 221 12.71 -3.81 22.22
C ALA A 221 14.13 -3.21 22.24
N ILE A 222 15.04 -3.86 21.55
CA ILE A 222 16.42 -3.43 21.36
C ILE A 222 16.55 -2.84 19.96
N LEU A 223 16.88 -1.54 19.90
CA LEU A 223 17.04 -0.80 18.67
C LEU A 223 18.49 -0.89 18.16
N CYS A 224 18.70 -1.59 17.04
CA CYS A 224 19.99 -1.65 16.34
C CYS A 224 20.05 -0.62 15.22
N THR A 225 21.12 0.17 15.15
CA THR A 225 21.32 1.20 14.12
C THR A 225 22.77 1.30 13.68
N ASP A 226 23.07 2.17 12.70
CA ASP A 226 24.44 2.52 12.27
C ASP A 226 25.20 3.40 13.28
N GLY A 227 24.54 3.79 14.38
CA GLY A 227 25.15 4.62 15.43
C GLY A 227 25.29 6.10 15.07
N SER A 228 24.53 6.63 14.12
CA SER A 228 24.52 8.06 13.83
C SER A 228 24.14 8.88 15.07
N ALA A 229 24.74 10.05 15.25
CA ALA A 229 24.52 10.90 16.42
C ALA A 229 23.04 11.33 16.56
N ALA A 230 22.35 11.56 15.44
CA ALA A 230 20.93 11.93 15.45
C ALA A 230 20.05 10.76 15.92
N MET A 231 20.35 9.53 15.50
CA MET A 231 19.63 8.33 15.91
C MET A 231 19.88 8.00 17.38
N ALA A 232 21.16 8.08 17.83
CA ALA A 232 21.51 7.88 19.23
C ALA A 232 20.77 8.89 20.15
N ALA A 233 20.71 10.17 19.76
CA ALA A 233 19.98 11.19 20.49
C ALA A 233 18.45 10.95 20.50
N ALA A 234 17.88 10.42 19.41
CA ALA A 234 16.46 10.07 19.35
C ALA A 234 16.14 8.84 20.22
N ALA A 235 16.99 7.81 20.17
CA ALA A 235 16.84 6.62 21.01
C ALA A 235 16.91 6.97 22.52
N HIS A 236 17.85 7.82 22.91
CA HIS A 236 17.98 8.31 24.29
C HIS A 236 16.74 9.10 24.74
N GLU A 237 16.23 10.00 23.89
CA GLU A 237 15.00 10.77 24.18
C GLU A 237 13.77 9.88 24.41
N LEU A 238 13.70 8.78 23.66
CA LEU A 238 12.59 7.83 23.73
C LEU A 238 12.80 6.73 24.78
N HIS A 239 13.90 6.78 25.54
CA HIS A 239 14.30 5.75 26.52
C HIS A 239 14.36 4.33 25.94
N LEU A 240 14.76 4.18 24.66
CA LEU A 240 14.91 2.89 24.02
C LEU A 240 16.27 2.27 24.34
N HIS A 241 16.31 0.96 24.51
CA HIS A 241 17.57 0.23 24.59
C HIS A 241 18.22 0.27 23.21
N HIS A 242 19.36 0.98 23.08
CA HIS A 242 20.02 1.25 21.82
C HIS A 242 21.35 0.52 21.71
N GLU A 243 21.52 -0.28 20.65
CA GLU A 243 22.72 -1.00 20.27
C GLU A 243 23.27 -0.44 18.97
N PRO A 244 24.12 0.60 19.03
CA PRO A 244 24.76 1.18 17.85
C PRO A 244 25.87 0.27 17.32
N LEU A 245 25.96 0.14 16.01
CA LEU A 245 27.04 -0.56 15.32
C LEU A 245 28.04 0.45 14.73
N ASN A 246 29.31 0.31 15.03
CA ASN A 246 30.32 1.20 14.48
C ASN A 246 30.76 0.76 13.09
N LEU A 247 29.98 1.15 12.07
CA LEU A 247 30.30 0.84 10.67
C LEU A 247 31.62 1.45 10.21
N SER A 248 32.03 2.59 10.76
CA SER A 248 33.32 3.24 10.43
C SER A 248 34.51 2.41 10.89
N ALA A 249 34.38 1.67 12.00
CA ALA A 249 35.37 0.71 12.48
C ALA A 249 35.26 -0.66 11.81
N GLY A 250 34.39 -0.82 10.81
CA GLY A 250 34.16 -2.09 10.11
C GLY A 250 33.25 -3.07 10.87
N GLU A 251 32.64 -2.65 11.97
CA GLU A 251 31.75 -3.48 12.78
C GLU A 251 30.38 -3.59 12.12
N ARG A 252 30.16 -4.64 11.30
CA ARG A 252 28.89 -4.90 10.62
C ARG A 252 27.95 -5.80 11.40
N VAL A 253 28.49 -6.59 12.31
CA VAL A 253 27.79 -7.57 13.15
C VAL A 253 28.50 -7.64 14.49
N ARG A 254 27.74 -7.59 15.58
CA ARG A 254 28.20 -7.80 16.94
C ARG A 254 27.29 -8.80 17.65
N GLY A 255 27.64 -10.07 17.60
CA GLY A 255 26.77 -11.15 18.09
C GLY A 255 25.41 -11.14 17.36
N PRO A 256 24.29 -10.99 18.08
CA PRO A 256 22.97 -10.93 17.46
C PRO A 256 22.63 -9.54 16.85
N TRP A 257 23.49 -8.53 17.10
CA TRP A 257 23.22 -7.16 16.70
C TRP A 257 23.74 -6.88 15.29
N HIS A 258 22.88 -6.49 14.39
CA HIS A 258 23.18 -6.07 13.03
C HIS A 258 21.99 -5.32 12.40
N ILE A 259 22.22 -4.64 11.27
CA ILE A 259 21.19 -3.93 10.49
C ILE A 259 21.01 -4.55 9.09
N GLN A 260 21.32 -5.84 8.94
CA GLN A 260 21.31 -6.49 7.62
C GLN A 260 19.91 -6.66 7.05
N ASN A 261 18.86 -6.85 7.89
CA ASN A 261 17.49 -7.01 7.40
C ASN A 261 16.93 -5.70 6.86
N VAL A 262 17.19 -4.57 7.53
CA VAL A 262 16.79 -3.26 7.02
C VAL A 262 17.57 -2.90 5.75
N ASN A 263 18.87 -3.19 5.67
CA ASN A 263 19.68 -2.99 4.48
C ASN A 263 19.21 -3.85 3.29
N ALA A 264 18.86 -5.11 3.54
CA ALA A 264 18.27 -5.97 2.52
C ALA A 264 16.90 -5.44 2.05
N TYR A 265 16.09 -4.91 2.96
CA TYR A 265 14.83 -4.25 2.60
C TYR A 265 15.08 -3.00 1.73
N HIS A 266 16.05 -2.15 2.07
CA HIS A 266 16.45 -0.98 1.27
C HIS A 266 16.87 -1.37 -0.14
N SER A 267 17.68 -2.42 -0.27
CA SER A 267 18.13 -2.92 -1.58
C SER A 267 16.95 -3.38 -2.43
N ARG A 268 16.04 -4.18 -1.88
CA ARG A 268 14.83 -4.65 -2.58
C ARG A 268 13.91 -3.48 -2.95
N LEU A 269 13.68 -2.53 -2.03
CA LEU A 269 12.86 -1.34 -2.26
C LEU A 269 13.42 -0.49 -3.41
N LYS A 270 14.73 -0.20 -3.39
CA LYS A 270 15.39 0.59 -4.46
C LYS A 270 15.29 -0.11 -5.81
N SER A 271 15.57 -1.39 -5.87
CA SER A 271 15.48 -2.20 -7.09
C SER A 271 14.03 -2.25 -7.63
N TRP A 272 13.06 -2.36 -6.71
CA TRP A 272 11.65 -2.39 -7.08
C TRP A 272 11.15 -1.03 -7.59
N ILE A 273 11.51 0.08 -6.94
CA ILE A 273 11.13 1.44 -7.37
C ILE A 273 11.78 1.82 -8.70
N ALA A 274 12.99 1.36 -8.98
CA ALA A 274 13.73 1.68 -10.21
C ALA A 274 12.94 1.34 -11.48
N ARG A 275 12.11 0.29 -11.45
CA ARG A 275 11.25 -0.14 -12.58
C ARG A 275 10.25 0.91 -13.05
N PHE A 276 9.91 1.89 -12.21
CA PHE A 276 8.95 2.93 -12.55
C PHE A 276 9.61 4.16 -13.19
N HIS A 277 10.94 4.14 -13.36
CA HIS A 277 11.71 5.24 -14.00
C HIS A 277 11.43 6.63 -13.41
N GLY A 278 11.33 6.68 -12.09
CA GLY A 278 11.07 7.88 -11.30
C GLY A 278 9.61 7.99 -10.86
N VAL A 279 9.45 8.12 -9.55
CA VAL A 279 8.17 8.36 -8.86
C VAL A 279 8.16 9.81 -8.40
N ALA A 280 7.06 10.53 -8.62
CA ALA A 280 6.91 11.88 -8.05
C ALA A 280 6.94 11.79 -6.52
N THR A 281 7.65 12.74 -5.87
CA THR A 281 7.78 12.76 -4.40
C THR A 281 6.42 12.80 -3.71
N SER A 282 5.43 13.49 -4.29
CA SER A 282 4.05 13.54 -3.80
C SER A 282 3.32 12.18 -3.74
N TYR A 283 3.82 11.18 -4.46
CA TYR A 283 3.26 9.83 -4.45
C TYR A 283 4.17 8.80 -3.79
N LEU A 284 5.33 9.22 -3.29
CA LEU A 284 6.34 8.30 -2.78
C LEU A 284 5.80 7.45 -1.61
N GLU A 285 5.05 8.04 -0.68
CA GLU A 285 4.43 7.32 0.43
C GLU A 285 3.48 6.20 -0.03
N ASN A 286 2.71 6.43 -1.11
CA ASN A 286 1.88 5.39 -1.71
C ASN A 286 2.74 4.20 -2.19
N TYR A 287 3.90 4.47 -2.79
CA TYR A 287 4.81 3.43 -3.25
C TYR A 287 5.51 2.71 -2.11
N LEU A 288 5.86 3.42 -1.04
CA LEU A 288 6.38 2.80 0.19
C LEU A 288 5.35 1.84 0.79
N GLY A 289 4.12 2.29 0.99
CA GLY A 289 3.01 1.44 1.45
C GLY A 289 2.73 0.26 0.53
N TRP A 290 2.83 0.45 -0.78
CA TRP A 290 2.69 -0.62 -1.75
C TRP A 290 3.80 -1.66 -1.62
N PHE A 291 5.05 -1.23 -1.60
CA PHE A 291 6.18 -2.16 -1.44
C PHE A 291 6.11 -2.92 -0.12
N ARG A 292 5.77 -2.25 0.98
CA ARG A 292 5.60 -2.87 2.29
C ARG A 292 4.52 -3.97 2.28
N ALA A 293 3.40 -3.72 1.59
CA ALA A 293 2.35 -4.73 1.43
C ALA A 293 2.82 -5.94 0.60
N LEU A 294 3.61 -5.71 -0.47
CA LEU A 294 4.19 -6.76 -1.28
C LEU A 294 5.24 -7.58 -0.50
N ASP A 295 6.14 -6.92 0.24
CA ASP A 295 7.18 -7.57 1.06
C ASP A 295 6.55 -8.44 2.15
N ARG A 296 5.48 -7.96 2.80
CA ARG A 296 4.70 -8.72 3.78
C ARG A 296 4.02 -9.94 3.16
N ALA A 297 3.36 -9.76 2.01
CA ALA A 297 2.68 -10.86 1.32
C ALA A 297 3.68 -11.94 0.89
N ALA A 298 4.83 -11.55 0.36
CA ALA A 298 5.89 -12.47 -0.04
C ALA A 298 6.44 -13.25 1.17
N LYS A 299 6.66 -12.57 2.31
CA LYS A 299 7.11 -13.22 3.55
C LYS A 299 6.10 -14.23 4.09
N ASN A 300 4.81 -13.89 4.04
CA ASN A 300 3.71 -14.74 4.49
C ASN A 300 3.31 -15.79 3.45
N GLN A 301 4.08 -15.94 2.37
CA GLN A 301 3.80 -16.87 1.26
C GLN A 301 2.39 -16.72 0.67
N GLN A 302 1.84 -15.52 0.72
CA GLN A 302 0.54 -15.21 0.14
C GLN A 302 0.64 -15.12 -1.39
N LYS A 303 -0.34 -15.69 -2.08
CA LYS A 303 -0.40 -15.70 -3.54
C LYS A 303 -0.47 -14.30 -4.16
N SER A 304 -1.15 -13.37 -3.49
CA SER A 304 -1.21 -11.95 -3.87
C SER A 304 -1.33 -11.06 -2.64
N ALA A 305 -0.87 -9.81 -2.74
CA ALA A 305 -1.07 -8.83 -1.68
C ALA A 305 -2.54 -8.36 -1.66
N PRO A 306 -3.20 -8.22 -0.49
CA PRO A 306 -4.61 -7.90 -0.38
C PRO A 306 -4.89 -6.41 -0.64
N MET A 307 -4.53 -5.90 -1.83
CA MET A 307 -4.59 -4.48 -2.16
C MET A 307 -6.01 -3.91 -2.15
N LEU A 308 -7.01 -4.71 -2.51
CA LEU A 308 -8.42 -4.29 -2.45
C LEU A 308 -8.88 -4.13 -1.00
N ALA A 309 -8.55 -5.09 -0.14
CA ALA A 309 -8.87 -5.01 1.29
C ALA A 309 -8.17 -3.80 1.94
N LEU A 310 -6.89 -3.57 1.64
CA LEU A 310 -6.15 -2.37 2.07
C LEU A 310 -6.84 -1.07 1.61
N ALA A 311 -7.26 -0.99 0.35
CA ALA A 311 -7.94 0.19 -0.21
C ALA A 311 -9.32 0.44 0.42
N LEU A 312 -9.94 -0.58 1.00
CA LEU A 312 -11.19 -0.50 1.74
C LEU A 312 -10.99 -0.27 3.25
N GLY A 313 -9.75 -0.30 3.73
CA GLY A 313 -9.44 -0.17 5.16
C GLY A 313 -9.81 -1.42 5.97
N LEU A 314 -9.82 -2.60 5.33
CA LEU A 314 -10.16 -3.90 5.93
C LEU A 314 -8.93 -4.63 6.49
N ALA A 315 -7.74 -4.29 6.02
CA ALA A 315 -6.52 -4.93 6.49
C ALA A 315 -6.27 -4.51 7.94
N GLY A 316 -6.35 -5.48 8.84
CA GLY A 316 -6.02 -5.32 10.24
C GLY A 316 -4.58 -4.85 10.41
N HIS A 317 -4.38 -4.04 11.41
CA HIS A 317 -3.06 -3.74 11.96
C HIS A 317 -2.56 -5.03 12.66
N HIS A 318 -1.69 -5.76 12.00
CA HIS A 318 -0.90 -6.83 12.60
C HIS A 318 0.56 -6.44 12.58
#